data_421d864efc8f182aa3254c6efcf5eb17
#
_entry.id   421d864efc8f182aa3254c6efcf5eb17
#
_cell.length_a   1.000
_cell.length_b   1.000
_cell.length_c   1.000
_cell.angle_alpha   90.00
_cell.angle_beta   90.00
_cell.angle_gamma   90.00
#
_symmetry.space_group_name_H-M   'P 1'
#
loop_
_entity.id
_entity.type
_entity.pdbx_description
1 polymer ?
#
loop_
_entity_poly.entity_id
_entity_poly.type
_entity_poly.pdbx_seq_one_letter_code
_entity_poly.pdbx_strand_id
1 'polypeptide(L)'
;MLELIDICFFRNNKKILNNINLKIENNSFIAITGPNGSGKSTLAKIIMGIEQPDSGKILFNGQDITNLTIDERAKLGISFAFQQPVRFKGITIYDMLKIAANKKLTKQEIQDLMLLLNF
;
A
#
# COMPACT_ATOMS: atom_id res chain seq x y z
N MET A 1 -8.86 10.10 -4.39
CA MET A 1 -9.88 9.02 -4.41
C MET A 1 -9.28 7.78 -5.04
N LEU A 2 -9.48 6.64 -4.44
CA LEU A 2 -9.05 5.34 -4.96
C LEU A 2 -10.28 4.54 -5.36
N GLU A 3 -10.24 3.96 -6.56
CA GLU A 3 -11.37 3.20 -7.08
C GLU A 3 -10.90 1.89 -7.68
N LEU A 4 -11.54 0.80 -7.26
CA LEU A 4 -11.33 -0.53 -7.81
C LEU A 4 -12.56 -0.91 -8.62
N ILE A 5 -12.35 -1.35 -9.86
CA ILE A 5 -13.44 -1.68 -10.78
C ILE A 5 -13.27 -3.11 -11.27
N ASP A 6 -14.20 -3.97 -10.92
CA ASP A 6 -14.29 -5.37 -11.36
C ASP A 6 -12.98 -6.15 -11.19
N ILE A 7 -12.33 -5.98 -10.04
CA ILE A 7 -11.07 -6.66 -9.74
C ILE A 7 -11.32 -8.15 -9.52
N CYS A 8 -10.63 -8.96 -10.31
CA CYS A 8 -10.59 -10.42 -10.16
C CYS A 8 -9.15 -10.87 -9.98
N PHE A 9 -8.95 -11.85 -9.12
CA PHE A 9 -7.64 -12.43 -8.86
C PHE A 9 -7.76 -13.91 -8.57
N PHE A 10 -6.95 -14.71 -9.24
CA PHE A 10 -6.88 -16.16 -9.08
C PHE A 10 -5.53 -16.57 -8.52
N ARG A 11 -5.53 -17.59 -7.67
CA ARG A 11 -4.31 -18.23 -7.19
C ARG A 11 -4.57 -19.74 -7.09
N ASN A 12 -3.68 -20.54 -7.71
CA ASN A 12 -3.81 -22.00 -7.74
C ASN A 12 -5.19 -22.46 -8.24
N ASN A 13 -5.67 -21.85 -9.32
CA ASN A 13 -6.98 -22.11 -9.94
C ASN A 13 -8.17 -21.79 -9.03
N LYS A 14 -7.93 -21.09 -7.92
CA LYS A 14 -8.98 -20.63 -7.00
C LYS A 14 -9.18 -19.14 -7.14
N LYS A 15 -10.44 -18.73 -7.28
CA LYS A 15 -10.80 -17.31 -7.35
C LYS A 15 -10.75 -16.69 -5.96
N ILE A 16 -9.72 -15.90 -5.71
CA ILE A 16 -9.53 -15.22 -4.41
C ILE A 16 -10.37 -13.96 -4.34
N LEU A 17 -10.36 -13.17 -5.43
CA LEU A 17 -11.18 -11.96 -5.55
C LEU A 17 -12.10 -12.10 -6.75
N ASN A 18 -13.36 -11.77 -6.58
CA ASN A 18 -14.39 -11.93 -7.58
C ASN A 18 -15.14 -10.62 -7.80
N ASN A 19 -14.83 -9.95 -8.90
CA ASN A 19 -15.49 -8.71 -9.31
C ASN A 19 -15.61 -7.71 -8.16
N ILE A 20 -14.48 -7.40 -7.53
CA ILE A 20 -14.43 -6.47 -6.40
C ILE A 20 -14.56 -5.04 -6.93
N ASN A 21 -15.57 -4.34 -6.45
CA ASN A 21 -15.80 -2.93 -6.73
C ASN A 21 -15.74 -2.18 -5.41
N LEU A 22 -14.86 -1.18 -5.34
CA LEU A 22 -14.65 -0.41 -4.12
C LEU A 22 -14.28 1.01 -4.49
N LYS A 23 -14.87 1.96 -3.81
CA LYS A 23 -14.57 3.37 -3.98
C LYS A 23 -14.21 3.96 -2.63
N ILE A 24 -13.00 4.51 -2.54
CA ILE A 24 -12.49 5.13 -1.31
C ILE A 24 -12.35 6.62 -1.58
N GLU A 25 -13.20 7.41 -0.93
CA GLU A 25 -13.20 8.86 -1.06
C GLU A 25 -11.98 9.47 -0.34
N ASN A 26 -11.64 10.69 -0.72
CA ASN A 26 -10.59 11.44 -0.06
C ASN A 26 -10.93 11.67 1.42
N ASN A 27 -9.89 11.69 2.26
CA ASN A 27 -10.02 11.95 3.70
C ASN A 27 -10.97 10.99 4.42
N SER A 28 -11.06 9.74 3.94
CA SER A 28 -11.89 8.71 4.56
C SER A 28 -11.01 7.65 5.21
N PHE A 29 -11.59 6.95 6.18
CA PHE A 29 -10.99 5.80 6.85
C PHE A 29 -11.91 4.60 6.64
N ILE A 30 -11.37 3.55 6.02
CA ILE A 30 -12.14 2.35 5.69
C ILE A 30 -11.48 1.13 6.32
N ALA A 31 -12.29 0.30 6.99
CA ALA A 31 -11.85 -0.99 7.51
C ALA A 31 -12.38 -2.11 6.60
N ILE A 32 -11.48 -3.02 6.23
CA ILE A 32 -11.83 -4.22 5.45
C ILE A 32 -11.79 -5.41 6.41
N THR A 33 -12.93 -6.08 6.58
CA THR A 33 -13.07 -7.20 7.50
C THR A 33 -13.48 -8.47 6.76
N GLY A 34 -13.21 -9.60 7.36
CA GLY A 34 -13.57 -10.91 6.82
C GLY A 34 -12.71 -12.01 7.43
N PRO A 35 -13.09 -13.28 7.23
CA PRO A 35 -12.32 -14.40 7.76
C PRO A 35 -10.94 -14.51 7.09
N ASN A 36 -10.03 -15.23 7.73
CA ASN A 36 -8.73 -15.54 7.15
C ASN A 36 -8.91 -16.27 5.84
N GLY A 37 -8.12 -15.88 4.83
CA GLY A 37 -8.21 -16.45 3.49
C GLY A 37 -9.30 -15.84 2.61
N SER A 38 -9.97 -14.78 3.05
CA SER A 38 -11.01 -14.09 2.25
C SER A 38 -10.46 -13.12 1.21
N GLY A 39 -9.13 -12.94 1.15
CA GLY A 39 -8.50 -12.06 0.16
C GLY A 39 -8.19 -10.64 0.62
N LYS A 40 -8.35 -10.33 1.91
CA LYS A 40 -8.07 -8.99 2.45
C LYS A 40 -6.63 -8.52 2.18
N SER A 41 -5.66 -9.37 2.52
CA SER A 41 -4.24 -9.06 2.31
C SER A 41 -3.90 -9.01 0.82
N THR A 42 -4.52 -9.87 0.01
CA THR A 42 -4.35 -9.88 -1.44
C THR A 42 -4.85 -8.57 -2.05
N LEU A 43 -5.99 -8.08 -1.61
CA LEU A 43 -6.54 -6.81 -2.09
C LEU A 43 -5.57 -5.65 -1.82
N ALA A 44 -5.02 -5.59 -0.61
CA ALA A 44 -4.04 -4.57 -0.26
C ALA A 44 -2.77 -4.66 -1.13
N LYS A 45 -2.29 -5.86 -1.38
CA LYS A 45 -1.12 -6.09 -2.25
C LYS A 45 -1.38 -5.67 -3.70
N ILE A 46 -2.60 -5.88 -4.19
CA ILE A 46 -2.99 -5.45 -5.53
C ILE A 46 -3.00 -3.92 -5.62
N ILE A 47 -3.54 -3.24 -4.61
CA ILE A 47 -3.55 -1.78 -4.57
C ILE A 47 -2.13 -1.23 -4.54
N MET A 48 -1.24 -1.87 -3.79
CA MET A 48 0.17 -1.45 -3.71
C MET A 48 0.96 -1.75 -4.98
N GLY A 49 0.55 -2.74 -5.76
CA GLY A 49 1.26 -3.18 -6.95
C GLY A 49 2.18 -4.37 -6.72
N ILE A 50 2.15 -4.98 -5.55
CA ILE A 50 2.91 -6.19 -5.25
C ILE A 50 2.35 -7.38 -6.02
N GLU A 51 1.04 -7.45 -6.13
CA GLU A 51 0.33 -8.46 -6.94
C GLU A 51 -0.43 -7.74 -8.07
N GLN A 52 -0.57 -8.41 -9.20
CA GLN A 52 -1.34 -7.91 -10.33
C GLN A 52 -2.70 -8.59 -10.40
N PRO A 53 -3.79 -7.84 -10.62
CA PRO A 53 -5.08 -8.46 -10.83
C PRO A 53 -5.12 -9.20 -12.17
N ASP A 54 -5.90 -10.26 -12.25
CA ASP A 54 -6.11 -10.98 -13.51
C ASP A 54 -7.02 -10.19 -14.45
N SER A 55 -7.93 -9.38 -13.89
CA SER A 55 -8.77 -8.47 -14.63
C SER A 55 -9.23 -7.33 -13.75
N GLY A 56 -9.80 -6.30 -14.38
CA GLY A 56 -10.27 -5.11 -13.69
C GLY A 56 -9.32 -3.95 -13.80
N LYS A 57 -9.68 -2.85 -13.16
CA LYS A 57 -8.92 -1.58 -13.20
C LYS A 57 -8.80 -0.98 -11.81
N ILE A 58 -7.69 -0.27 -11.60
CA ILE A 58 -7.46 0.51 -10.39
C ILE A 58 -7.24 1.95 -10.82
N LEU A 59 -8.08 2.86 -10.32
CA LEU A 59 -7.97 4.28 -10.59
C LEU A 59 -7.57 5.02 -9.32
N PHE A 60 -6.60 5.90 -9.42
CA PHE A 60 -6.17 6.76 -8.33
C PHE A 60 -6.22 8.21 -8.78
N ASN A 61 -7.11 8.98 -8.17
CA ASN A 61 -7.40 10.37 -8.56
C ASN A 61 -7.70 10.50 -10.06
N GLY A 62 -8.47 9.54 -10.61
CA GLY A 62 -8.85 9.51 -12.00
C GLY A 62 -7.81 8.91 -12.95
N GLN A 63 -6.61 8.62 -12.48
CA GLN A 63 -5.54 8.01 -13.27
C GLN A 63 -5.57 6.49 -13.14
N ASP A 64 -5.51 5.78 -14.27
CA ASP A 64 -5.38 4.32 -14.27
C ASP A 64 -3.97 3.91 -13.84
N ILE A 65 -3.87 3.27 -12.69
CA ILE A 65 -2.60 2.83 -12.13
C ILE A 65 -2.43 1.31 -12.18
N THR A 66 -3.31 0.60 -12.88
CA THR A 66 -3.32 -0.86 -12.90
C THR A 66 -1.98 -1.46 -13.31
N ASN A 67 -1.31 -0.86 -14.27
CA ASN A 67 -0.03 -1.35 -14.80
C ASN A 67 1.19 -0.61 -14.26
N LEU A 68 1.01 0.27 -13.30
CA LEU A 68 2.13 0.97 -12.68
C LEU A 68 2.88 0.07 -11.70
N THR A 69 4.20 0.28 -11.60
CA THR A 69 5.05 -0.43 -10.65
C THR A 69 4.80 0.05 -9.22
N ILE A 70 5.33 -0.69 -8.25
CA ILE A 70 5.29 -0.30 -6.83
C ILE A 70 5.90 1.09 -6.64
N ASP A 71 7.04 1.35 -7.26
CA ASP A 71 7.74 2.64 -7.16
C ASP A 71 6.93 3.78 -7.74
N GLU A 72 6.29 3.57 -8.89
CA GLU A 72 5.47 4.58 -9.53
C GLU A 72 4.23 4.91 -8.67
N ARG A 73 3.61 3.89 -8.08
CA ARG A 73 2.47 4.09 -7.16
C ARG A 73 2.91 4.79 -5.87
N ALA A 74 4.08 4.45 -5.35
CA ALA A 74 4.63 5.12 -4.16
C ALA A 74 4.85 6.62 -4.40
N LYS A 75 5.34 6.99 -5.58
CA LYS A 75 5.52 8.40 -5.96
C LYS A 75 4.20 9.16 -6.04
N LEU A 76 3.11 8.48 -6.33
CA LEU A 76 1.77 9.07 -6.34
C LEU A 76 1.19 9.23 -4.92
N GLY A 77 1.83 8.64 -3.91
CA GLY A 77 1.40 8.76 -2.52
C GLY A 77 0.77 7.50 -1.93
N ILE A 78 0.85 6.36 -2.62
CA ILE A 78 0.33 5.09 -2.12
C ILE A 78 1.42 4.40 -1.30
N SER A 79 1.14 4.13 -0.03
CA SER A 79 2.06 3.42 0.86
C SER A 79 1.38 2.22 1.52
N PHE A 80 2.19 1.29 2.01
CA PHE A 80 1.72 0.04 2.58
C PHE A 80 2.48 -0.27 3.87
N ALA A 81 1.75 -0.62 4.92
CA ALA A 81 2.34 -1.09 6.17
C ALA A 81 2.20 -2.62 6.23
N PHE A 82 3.32 -3.32 6.31
CA PHE A 82 3.32 -4.77 6.40
C PHE A 82 2.77 -5.24 7.75
N GLN A 83 2.15 -6.43 7.78
CA GLN A 83 1.62 -7.02 9.02
C GLN A 83 2.72 -7.28 10.04
N GLN A 84 3.90 -7.67 9.56
CA GLN A 84 5.07 -7.89 10.41
C GLN A 84 6.13 -6.84 10.11
N PRO A 85 6.82 -6.34 11.14
CA PRO A 85 7.89 -5.37 10.93
C PRO A 85 8.98 -5.96 10.04
N VAL A 86 9.40 -5.19 9.03
CA VAL A 86 10.51 -5.57 8.16
C VAL A 86 11.79 -4.98 8.75
N ARG A 87 12.82 -5.81 8.90
CA ARG A 87 14.12 -5.37 9.38
C ARG A 87 15.12 -5.40 8.23
N PHE A 88 15.89 -4.34 8.11
CA PHE A 88 16.94 -4.21 7.11
C PHE A 88 18.30 -4.21 7.82
N LYS A 89 19.15 -5.20 7.50
CA LYS A 89 20.50 -5.28 8.07
C LYS A 89 21.37 -4.14 7.52
N GLY A 90 22.14 -3.51 8.41
CA GLY A 90 23.07 -2.47 8.01
C GLY A 90 22.45 -1.11 7.74
N ILE A 91 21.15 -0.96 7.98
CA ILE A 91 20.45 0.31 7.81
C ILE A 91 19.94 0.78 9.17
N THR A 92 20.30 2.01 9.54
CA THR A 92 19.83 2.62 10.79
C THR A 92 18.43 3.22 10.60
N ILE A 93 17.75 3.51 11.72
CA ILE A 93 16.46 4.25 11.68
C ILE A 93 16.66 5.60 11.00
N TYR A 94 17.80 6.27 11.23
CA TYR A 94 18.15 7.52 10.58
C TYR A 94 18.16 7.36 9.04
N ASP A 95 18.85 6.34 8.54
CA ASP A 95 18.93 6.07 7.10
C ASP A 95 17.57 5.78 6.50
N MET A 96 16.73 5.02 7.19
CA MET A 96 15.38 4.68 6.73
C MET A 96 14.49 5.92 6.66
N LEU A 97 14.53 6.79 7.66
CA LEU A 97 13.76 8.04 7.67
C LEU A 97 14.25 8.99 6.59
N LYS A 98 15.55 9.06 6.36
CA LYS A 98 16.15 9.87 5.32
C LYS A 98 15.69 9.43 3.93
N ILE A 99 15.67 8.12 3.68
CA ILE A 99 15.19 7.57 2.41
C ILE A 99 13.71 7.85 2.24
N ALA A 100 12.89 7.62 3.26
CA ALA A 100 11.45 7.83 3.22
C ALA A 100 11.08 9.29 3.00
N ALA A 101 11.81 10.22 3.63
CA ALA A 101 11.57 11.65 3.48
C ALA A 101 12.11 12.20 2.16
N ASN A 102 12.96 11.44 1.45
CA ASN A 102 13.64 11.85 0.23
C ASN A 102 14.43 13.17 0.40
N LYS A 103 14.97 13.39 1.60
CA LYS A 103 15.79 14.54 1.93
C LYS A 103 16.70 14.22 3.11
N LYS A 104 17.73 15.04 3.30
CA LYS A 104 18.61 14.94 4.46
C LYS A 104 17.88 15.47 5.69
N LEU A 105 17.76 14.66 6.73
CA LEU A 105 17.12 15.04 7.99
C LEU A 105 18.17 15.47 9.01
N THR A 106 17.84 16.46 9.84
CA THR A 106 18.65 16.84 10.99
C THR A 106 18.38 15.90 12.16
N LYS A 107 19.29 15.87 13.13
CA LYS A 107 19.08 15.12 14.37
C LYS A 107 17.79 15.53 15.08
N GLN A 108 17.51 16.84 15.10
CA GLN A 108 16.30 17.37 15.74
C GLN A 108 15.03 16.89 15.05
N GLU A 109 14.99 16.93 13.72
CA GLU A 109 13.86 16.45 12.95
C GLU A 109 13.57 14.97 13.22
N ILE A 110 14.62 14.13 13.35
CA ILE A 110 14.48 12.73 13.66
C ILE A 110 13.93 12.52 15.08
N GLN A 111 14.46 13.27 16.06
CA GLN A 111 13.96 13.20 17.42
C GLN A 111 12.49 13.58 17.51
N ASP A 112 12.08 14.62 16.80
CA ASP A 112 10.70 15.07 16.75
C ASP A 112 9.79 13.98 16.16
N LEU A 113 10.22 13.34 15.07
CA LEU A 113 9.48 12.23 14.47
C LEU A 113 9.36 11.03 15.43
N MET A 114 10.43 10.69 16.12
CA MET A 114 10.43 9.58 17.06
C MET A 114 9.53 9.85 18.26
N LEU A 115 9.52 11.07 18.77
CA LEU A 115 8.61 11.49 19.85
C LEU A 115 7.14 11.38 19.41
N LEU A 116 6.85 11.80 18.19
CA LEU A 116 5.51 11.71 17.63
C LEU A 116 5.01 10.26 17.54
N LEU A 117 5.92 9.33 17.29
CA LEU A 117 5.64 7.89 17.16
C LEU A 117 5.80 7.13 18.49
N ASN A 118 6.07 7.80 19.59
CA ASN A 118 6.30 7.20 20.92
C ASN A 118 7.50 6.23 20.97
N PHE A 119 8.56 6.57 20.26
CA PHE A 119 9.83 5.85 20.39
C PHE A 119 10.72 6.46 21.49
#